data_52f01688008406c792f50c75bee6e3d5
#
_entry.id   52f01688008406c792f50c75bee6e3d5
#
_cell.length_a   1.000
_cell.length_b   1.000
_cell.length_c   1.000
_cell.angle_alpha   90.00
_cell.angle_beta   90.00
_cell.angle_gamma   90.00
#
_symmetry.space_group_name_H-M   'P 1'
#
loop_
_entity.id
_entity.type
_entity.pdbx_description
1 polymer ?
#
loop_
_entity_poly.entity_id
_entity_poly.type
_entity_poly.pdbx_seq_one_letter_code
_entity_poly.pdbx_strand_id
1 'polypeptide(L)'
;MGCYTVTEPTKNRLTRSVMLLLAVFCFKVNAQKDTNAIVNYTDKIIIKANIDTQTDAFFYRNKEEDTRLHLKPNNRYRLFLSLDYEFIGVSVGLVPKFLGANSDESLKGESSFTEYQFRFFLGRWVQGLNYSKVSGYYVRNTKDFAPNWIEGSNPYIQFNNLFSKVYGMSTSYVFNPNFSYRNIVYQNEWQKISSGSLIGSLYYDYNIFDLNEVDVINREKFFNVRLAPAYYYTFVLHDNWFLSANLSPSLGLRFSKTESGVEDNLEIENNTYITRRLGGGINLGYSSKRIIYGLNISFSADWYNEDNVSTTENDQFYGLLYFGYRFDPPKALDKIFHPNKY
;
A
#
# COMPACT_ATOMS: atom_id res chain seq x y z
N MET A 1 -43.00 -29.90 29.69
CA MET A 1 -42.06 -30.38 28.68
C MET A 1 -42.45 -29.73 27.36
N GLY A 2 -41.74 -28.71 26.98
CA GLY A 2 -41.91 -27.98 25.73
C GLY A 2 -40.52 -27.78 25.10
N CYS A 3 -40.30 -28.49 24.00
CA CYS A 3 -39.09 -28.45 23.23
C CYS A 3 -39.15 -27.23 22.30
N TYR A 4 -38.27 -26.24 22.52
CA TYR A 4 -38.08 -25.15 21.55
C TYR A 4 -36.98 -25.52 20.57
N THR A 5 -37.34 -25.73 19.32
CA THR A 5 -36.42 -25.86 18.20
C THR A 5 -35.94 -24.48 17.79
N VAL A 6 -34.64 -24.23 17.97
CA VAL A 6 -33.97 -23.03 17.43
C VAL A 6 -33.67 -23.28 15.95
N THR A 7 -34.35 -22.56 15.08
CA THR A 7 -34.07 -22.56 13.65
C THR A 7 -32.94 -21.57 13.33
N GLU A 8 -31.83 -22.06 12.80
CA GLU A 8 -30.77 -21.24 12.15
C GLU A 8 -31.17 -20.91 10.69
N PRO A 9 -31.48 -19.67 10.34
CA PRO A 9 -31.66 -19.31 8.94
C PRO A 9 -30.73 -18.19 8.38
N THR A 10 -29.69 -17.76 9.07
CA THR A 10 -28.96 -16.56 8.62
C THR A 10 -27.66 -16.82 7.85
N LYS A 11 -27.00 -17.96 8.03
CA LYS A 11 -25.75 -18.30 7.33
C LYS A 11 -25.88 -18.52 5.82
N ASN A 12 -27.01 -19.03 5.36
CA ASN A 12 -27.20 -19.38 3.94
C ASN A 12 -27.56 -18.20 3.02
N ARG A 13 -28.01 -17.07 3.54
CA ARG A 13 -28.36 -15.89 2.71
C ARG A 13 -27.13 -15.10 2.32
N LEU A 14 -26.15 -14.92 3.22
CA LEU A 14 -24.90 -14.19 2.95
C LEU A 14 -24.06 -14.92 1.89
N THR A 15 -23.94 -16.25 2.02
CA THR A 15 -23.17 -17.07 1.07
C THR A 15 -23.80 -17.08 -0.33
N ARG A 16 -25.14 -17.10 -0.42
CA ARG A 16 -25.84 -17.00 -1.70
C ARG A 16 -25.73 -15.62 -2.34
N SER A 17 -25.74 -14.54 -1.55
CA SER A 17 -25.54 -13.17 -2.06
C SER A 17 -24.12 -12.93 -2.56
N VAL A 18 -23.11 -13.48 -1.89
CA VAL A 18 -21.70 -13.42 -2.32
C VAL A 18 -21.47 -14.25 -3.58
N MET A 19 -22.08 -15.45 -3.70
CA MET A 19 -22.03 -16.26 -4.93
C MET A 19 -22.76 -15.60 -6.10
N LEU A 20 -23.88 -14.92 -5.87
CA LEU A 20 -24.61 -14.17 -6.91
C LEU A 20 -23.78 -12.94 -7.37
N LEU A 21 -23.11 -12.23 -6.46
CA LEU A 21 -22.19 -11.16 -6.79
C LEU A 21 -21.00 -11.67 -7.61
N LEU A 22 -20.40 -12.82 -7.26
CA LEU A 22 -19.34 -13.47 -8.03
C LEU A 22 -19.81 -13.97 -9.40
N ALA A 23 -21.04 -14.48 -9.52
CA ALA A 23 -21.60 -14.96 -10.78
C ALA A 23 -21.90 -13.82 -11.77
N VAL A 24 -22.25 -12.63 -11.30
CA VAL A 24 -22.48 -11.44 -12.15
C VAL A 24 -21.16 -10.97 -12.80
N PHE A 25 -19.99 -11.28 -12.20
CA PHE A 25 -18.67 -10.93 -12.74
C PHE A 25 -18.14 -11.91 -13.81
N CYS A 26 -18.80 -13.04 -14.06
CA CYS A 26 -18.35 -14.03 -15.05
C CYS A 26 -18.78 -13.75 -16.49
N PHE A 27 -19.31 -12.57 -16.82
CA PHE A 27 -19.69 -12.23 -18.19
C PHE A 27 -18.49 -11.91 -19.09
N LYS A 28 -18.14 -12.92 -19.90
CA LYS A 28 -17.41 -12.89 -21.18
C LYS A 28 -16.38 -11.75 -21.36
N VAL A 29 -15.13 -12.00 -20.92
CA VAL A 29 -13.98 -11.21 -21.36
C VAL A 29 -13.47 -11.75 -22.70
N ASN A 30 -14.24 -11.63 -23.75
CA ASN A 30 -13.74 -11.63 -25.12
C ASN A 30 -13.59 -10.18 -25.60
N ALA A 31 -12.77 -9.40 -24.90
CA ALA A 31 -12.48 -8.03 -25.30
C ALA A 31 -11.45 -8.06 -26.43
N GLN A 32 -11.90 -7.91 -27.66
CA GLN A 32 -11.05 -7.54 -28.76
C GLN A 32 -10.40 -6.19 -28.42
N LYS A 33 -9.09 -6.05 -28.59
CA LYS A 33 -8.38 -4.80 -28.28
C LYS A 33 -8.91 -3.68 -29.18
N ASP A 34 -9.59 -2.70 -28.60
CA ASP A 34 -9.93 -1.47 -29.29
C ASP A 34 -8.72 -0.53 -29.26
N THR A 35 -8.11 -0.29 -30.40
CA THR A 35 -6.93 0.58 -30.54
C THR A 35 -7.22 2.04 -30.16
N ASN A 36 -8.49 2.44 -30.07
CA ASN A 36 -8.92 3.79 -29.71
C ASN A 36 -9.23 3.95 -28.20
N ALA A 37 -9.27 2.88 -27.43
CA ALA A 37 -9.67 2.92 -26.02
C ALA A 37 -8.64 3.59 -25.11
N ILE A 38 -7.36 3.56 -25.49
CA ILE A 38 -6.25 4.05 -24.68
C ILE A 38 -5.32 4.91 -25.53
N VAL A 39 -5.00 6.11 -25.04
CA VAL A 39 -3.91 6.95 -25.58
C VAL A 39 -2.65 6.67 -24.79
N ASN A 40 -1.56 6.42 -25.50
CA ASN A 40 -0.27 6.14 -24.91
C ASN A 40 0.59 7.41 -24.85
N TYR A 41 1.22 7.67 -23.72
CA TYR A 41 2.19 8.73 -23.45
C TYR A 41 3.50 8.16 -22.90
N THR A 42 3.78 6.86 -23.10
CA THR A 42 5.02 6.24 -22.61
C THR A 42 6.26 6.79 -23.28
N ASP A 43 6.11 7.31 -24.50
CA ASP A 43 7.15 8.04 -25.24
C ASP A 43 7.53 9.41 -24.62
N LYS A 44 6.84 9.84 -23.56
CA LYS A 44 7.14 11.06 -22.80
C LYS A 44 7.81 10.74 -21.47
N ILE A 45 8.75 11.58 -21.08
CA ILE A 45 9.28 11.57 -19.71
C ILE A 45 8.24 12.21 -18.81
N ILE A 46 7.82 11.50 -17.76
CA ILE A 46 6.87 12.02 -16.79
C ILE A 46 7.59 12.23 -15.47
N ILE A 47 7.55 13.45 -14.97
CA ILE A 47 8.03 13.80 -13.63
C ILE A 47 6.81 14.13 -12.78
N LYS A 48 6.71 13.50 -11.60
CA LYS A 48 5.61 13.71 -10.66
C LYS A 48 6.12 13.97 -9.24
N ALA A 49 5.38 14.82 -8.54
CA ALA A 49 5.45 14.95 -7.09
C ALA A 49 4.13 14.49 -6.48
N ASN A 50 4.21 13.63 -5.47
CA ASN A 50 3.05 13.13 -4.75
C ASN A 50 3.24 13.43 -3.26
N ILE A 51 2.17 13.89 -2.60
CA ILE A 51 2.13 14.01 -1.15
C ILE A 51 1.06 13.06 -0.64
N ASP A 52 1.41 12.18 0.28
CA ASP A 52 0.46 11.28 0.91
C ASP A 52 0.44 11.40 2.44
N THR A 53 -0.62 10.89 3.04
CA THR A 53 -0.85 10.87 4.49
C THR A 53 -0.72 9.47 5.07
N GLN A 54 -0.24 8.49 4.29
CA GLN A 54 -0.05 7.14 4.78
C GLN A 54 1.02 7.12 5.87
N THR A 55 0.75 6.37 6.94
CA THR A 55 1.69 6.16 8.04
C THR A 55 1.91 4.67 8.26
N ASP A 56 3.13 4.30 8.62
CA ASP A 56 3.50 2.92 8.96
C ASP A 56 3.26 2.70 10.48
N ALA A 57 1.99 2.71 10.88
CA ALA A 57 1.57 2.50 12.26
C ALA A 57 1.35 1.02 12.54
N PHE A 58 1.70 0.58 13.74
CA PHE A 58 1.51 -0.80 14.21
C PHE A 58 0.67 -0.81 15.47
N PHE A 59 -0.31 -1.71 15.52
CA PHE A 59 -1.06 -2.02 16.72
C PHE A 59 -0.57 -3.38 17.24
N TYR A 60 -0.02 -3.38 18.44
CA TYR A 60 0.32 -4.60 19.16
C TYR A 60 -0.64 -4.76 20.32
N ARG A 61 -1.30 -5.89 20.42
CA ARG A 61 -2.19 -6.23 21.52
C ARG A 61 -1.72 -7.51 22.20
N ASN A 62 -1.31 -7.42 23.45
CA ASN A 62 -1.17 -8.56 24.32
C ASN A 62 -2.52 -8.84 25.00
N LYS A 63 -3.13 -10.01 24.72
CA LYS A 63 -4.44 -10.38 25.25
C LYS A 63 -4.38 -10.86 26.70
N GLU A 64 -3.25 -11.41 27.14
CA GLU A 64 -3.05 -11.89 28.50
C GLU A 64 -2.98 -10.73 29.49
N GLU A 65 -2.31 -9.66 29.13
CA GLU A 65 -2.16 -8.45 29.96
C GLU A 65 -3.21 -7.37 29.63
N ASP A 66 -4.07 -7.61 28.64
CA ASP A 66 -5.01 -6.63 28.06
C ASP A 66 -4.34 -5.29 27.69
N THR A 67 -3.08 -5.34 27.31
CA THR A 67 -2.31 -4.17 26.89
C THR A 67 -2.38 -3.97 25.38
N ARG A 68 -2.47 -2.70 24.96
CA ARG A 68 -2.41 -2.31 23.55
C ARG A 68 -1.34 -1.24 23.38
N LEU A 69 -0.38 -1.51 22.52
CA LEU A 69 0.58 -0.51 22.05
C LEU A 69 0.21 -0.03 20.68
N HIS A 70 0.10 1.27 20.52
CA HIS A 70 -0.10 1.90 19.22
C HIS A 70 1.17 2.67 18.83
N LEU A 71 2.05 2.00 18.11
CA LEU A 71 3.31 2.54 17.62
C LEU A 71 3.09 3.32 16.32
N LYS A 72 3.56 4.54 16.28
CA LYS A 72 3.41 5.43 15.13
C LYS A 72 4.70 6.23 14.89
N PRO A 73 5.19 6.35 13.63
CA PRO A 73 6.28 7.27 13.32
C PRO A 73 5.76 8.71 13.23
N ASN A 74 6.65 9.66 13.47
CA ASN A 74 6.38 11.09 13.33
C ASN A 74 6.55 11.53 11.86
N ASN A 75 5.71 10.98 10.96
CA ASN A 75 5.75 11.20 9.51
C ASN A 75 4.33 11.41 8.94
N ARG A 76 3.65 12.45 9.37
CA ARG A 76 2.26 12.72 8.97
C ARG A 76 2.08 12.89 7.46
N TYR A 77 3.07 13.48 6.79
CA TYR A 77 3.08 13.66 5.34
C TYR A 77 4.37 13.10 4.75
N ARG A 78 4.25 12.35 3.67
CA ARG A 78 5.38 11.84 2.89
C ARG A 78 5.36 12.48 1.51
N LEU A 79 6.53 12.82 0.99
CA LEU A 79 6.71 13.35 -0.35
C LEU A 79 7.39 12.29 -1.21
N PHE A 80 6.81 12.00 -2.37
CA PHE A 80 7.40 11.14 -3.39
C PHE A 80 7.70 11.95 -4.64
N LEU A 81 8.90 11.76 -5.16
CA LEU A 81 9.29 12.23 -6.48
C LEU A 81 9.46 11.03 -7.40
N SER A 82 8.82 11.04 -8.56
CA SER A 82 8.89 9.94 -9.51
C SER A 82 9.21 10.41 -10.92
N LEU A 83 9.89 9.53 -11.64
CA LEU A 83 10.20 9.66 -13.05
C LEU A 83 9.75 8.38 -13.75
N ASP A 84 8.90 8.51 -14.76
CA ASP A 84 8.45 7.41 -15.60
C ASP A 84 8.83 7.70 -17.06
N TYR A 85 9.37 6.69 -17.74
CA TYR A 85 9.68 6.74 -19.17
C TYR A 85 9.60 5.32 -19.76
N GLU A 86 8.92 5.21 -20.91
CA GLU A 86 8.70 3.95 -21.59
C GLU A 86 8.08 2.87 -20.69
N PHE A 87 8.82 1.79 -20.44
CA PHE A 87 8.38 0.67 -19.62
C PHE A 87 8.93 0.72 -18.18
N ILE A 88 9.69 1.75 -17.82
CA ILE A 88 10.35 1.87 -16.52
C ILE A 88 9.79 3.07 -15.75
N GLY A 89 9.55 2.90 -14.46
CA GLY A 89 9.25 3.95 -13.51
C GLY A 89 10.11 3.82 -12.26
N VAL A 90 10.59 4.96 -11.77
CA VAL A 90 11.40 5.08 -10.53
C VAL A 90 10.77 6.11 -9.62
N SER A 91 10.73 5.85 -8.32
CA SER A 91 10.21 6.79 -7.33
C SER A 91 11.06 6.76 -6.07
N VAL A 92 11.22 7.93 -5.45
CA VAL A 92 11.90 8.12 -4.16
C VAL A 92 10.95 8.82 -3.21
N GLY A 93 10.74 8.23 -2.03
CA GLY A 93 9.91 8.76 -0.95
C GLY A 93 10.77 9.28 0.22
N LEU A 94 10.35 10.41 0.79
CA LEU A 94 10.97 11.03 1.94
C LEU A 94 9.94 11.77 2.81
N VAL A 95 10.31 12.09 4.07
CA VAL A 95 9.52 12.93 4.96
C VAL A 95 10.02 14.37 4.89
N PRO A 96 9.21 15.31 4.37
CA PRO A 96 9.60 16.71 4.28
C PRO A 96 9.48 17.40 5.66
N LYS A 97 10.61 17.67 6.32
CA LYS A 97 10.67 18.34 7.63
C LYS A 97 10.18 19.81 7.59
N PHE A 98 10.16 20.44 6.42
CA PHE A 98 9.66 21.81 6.25
C PHE A 98 8.12 21.93 6.41
N LEU A 99 7.41 20.80 6.38
CA LEU A 99 6.00 20.78 6.73
C LEU A 99 5.86 20.68 8.24
N GLY A 100 5.31 21.71 8.89
CA GLY A 100 5.21 21.80 10.35
C GLY A 100 4.55 20.60 11.03
N ALA A 101 3.68 19.88 10.32
CA ALA A 101 3.06 18.65 10.84
C ALA A 101 4.01 17.45 10.97
N ASN A 102 5.24 17.53 10.42
CA ASN A 102 6.30 16.53 10.53
C ASN A 102 7.42 16.99 11.49
N SER A 103 7.26 18.11 12.22
CA SER A 103 8.32 18.75 13.01
C SER A 103 8.10 18.70 14.53
N ASP A 104 7.17 17.86 15.01
CA ASP A 104 6.88 17.68 16.46
C ASP A 104 7.93 16.78 17.17
N GLU A 105 9.22 16.96 16.84
CA GLU A 105 10.30 16.08 17.32
C GLU A 105 10.48 16.16 18.85
N SER A 106 10.24 17.31 19.45
CA SER A 106 10.34 17.50 20.93
C SER A 106 9.30 16.67 21.70
N LEU A 107 8.14 16.39 21.09
CA LEU A 107 7.07 15.63 21.70
C LEU A 107 7.09 14.16 21.27
N LYS A 108 7.28 13.88 19.98
CA LYS A 108 7.10 12.56 19.36
C LYS A 108 8.40 11.84 19.02
N GLY A 109 9.54 12.51 19.21
CA GLY A 109 10.83 12.00 18.76
C GLY A 109 11.07 12.20 17.27
N GLU A 110 12.31 11.94 16.87
CA GLU A 110 12.71 12.01 15.47
C GLU A 110 12.34 10.71 14.74
N SER A 111 11.66 10.87 13.60
CA SER A 111 11.40 9.74 12.69
C SER A 111 12.00 10.01 11.33
N SER A 112 12.49 8.95 10.70
CA SER A 112 12.97 8.99 9.32
C SER A 112 12.20 7.99 8.46
N PHE A 113 12.03 8.35 7.19
CA PHE A 113 11.41 7.51 6.18
C PHE A 113 12.19 7.64 4.87
N THR A 114 12.45 6.51 4.25
CA THR A 114 13.03 6.45 2.91
C THR A 114 12.38 5.30 2.17
N GLU A 115 11.95 5.56 0.95
CA GLU A 115 11.38 4.53 0.08
C GLU A 115 11.91 4.68 -1.34
N TYR A 116 12.27 3.55 -1.97
CA TYR A 116 12.64 3.44 -3.37
C TYR A 116 11.68 2.47 -4.05
N GLN A 117 11.11 2.88 -5.18
CA GLN A 117 10.23 2.05 -5.97
C GLN A 117 10.75 1.97 -7.41
N PHE A 118 10.76 0.75 -7.95
CA PHE A 118 11.01 0.47 -9.36
C PHE A 118 9.82 -0.27 -9.94
N ARG A 119 9.45 0.05 -11.16
CA ARG A 119 8.28 -0.51 -11.82
C ARG A 119 8.59 -0.80 -13.28
N PHE A 120 8.15 -1.96 -13.74
CA PHE A 120 8.34 -2.41 -15.11
C PHE A 120 7.00 -2.80 -15.70
N PHE A 121 6.76 -2.37 -16.95
CA PHE A 121 5.56 -2.67 -17.70
C PHE A 121 5.91 -3.51 -18.93
N LEU A 122 5.47 -4.75 -18.93
CA LEU A 122 5.71 -5.71 -19.99
C LEU A 122 4.36 -6.14 -20.59
N GLY A 123 3.81 -5.28 -21.45
CA GLY A 123 2.46 -5.45 -21.99
C GLY A 123 1.39 -5.35 -20.89
N ARG A 124 0.71 -6.47 -20.62
CA ARG A 124 -0.31 -6.56 -19.56
C ARG A 124 0.26 -6.98 -18.18
N TRP A 125 1.55 -7.27 -18.12
CA TRP A 125 2.25 -7.56 -16.87
C TRP A 125 2.82 -6.29 -16.26
N VAL A 126 2.69 -6.17 -14.97
CA VAL A 126 3.30 -5.09 -14.17
C VAL A 126 4.11 -5.73 -13.06
N GLN A 127 5.39 -5.42 -13.02
CA GLN A 127 6.30 -5.84 -11.96
C GLN A 127 6.68 -4.62 -11.12
N GLY A 128 6.44 -4.69 -9.83
CA GLY A 128 6.87 -3.71 -8.85
C GLY A 128 7.98 -4.26 -7.98
N LEU A 129 8.92 -3.39 -7.61
CA LEU A 129 9.95 -3.61 -6.60
C LEU A 129 9.92 -2.42 -5.68
N ASN A 130 9.95 -2.64 -4.38
CA ASN A 130 10.06 -1.56 -3.41
C ASN A 130 11.01 -1.92 -2.27
N TYR A 131 11.72 -0.93 -1.80
CA TYR A 131 12.44 -0.95 -0.55
C TYR A 131 11.97 0.23 0.27
N SER A 132 11.58 -0.01 1.52
CA SER A 132 11.30 1.08 2.46
C SER A 132 11.99 0.84 3.79
N LYS A 133 12.37 1.94 4.44
CA LYS A 133 12.88 1.96 5.81
C LYS A 133 12.21 3.10 6.56
N VAL A 134 11.67 2.76 7.72
CA VAL A 134 11.13 3.70 8.70
C VAL A 134 11.91 3.51 9.99
N SER A 135 12.32 4.57 10.66
CA SER A 135 12.92 4.51 12.00
C SER A 135 12.40 5.63 12.88
N GLY A 136 12.43 5.37 14.19
CA GLY A 136 11.87 6.25 15.19
C GLY A 136 10.35 6.16 15.27
N TYR A 137 9.86 5.65 16.40
CA TYR A 137 8.44 5.47 16.68
C TYR A 137 8.10 6.06 18.05
N TYR A 138 6.85 6.48 18.22
CA TYR A 138 6.31 6.85 19.52
C TYR A 138 5.03 6.08 19.80
N VAL A 139 4.70 5.93 21.08
CA VAL A 139 3.49 5.27 21.56
C VAL A 139 2.37 6.31 21.56
N ARG A 140 1.45 6.24 20.58
CA ARG A 140 0.35 7.21 20.48
C ARG A 140 -0.56 7.22 21.71
N ASN A 141 -0.79 6.06 22.29
CA ASN A 141 -1.57 5.90 23.52
C ASN A 141 -0.72 5.95 24.80
N THR A 142 0.29 6.82 24.87
CA THR A 142 1.17 7.01 26.02
C THR A 142 0.40 7.24 27.33
N LYS A 143 -0.78 7.87 27.25
CA LYS A 143 -1.63 8.11 28.42
C LYS A 143 -2.04 6.83 29.14
N ASP A 144 -2.17 5.71 28.46
CA ASP A 144 -2.54 4.41 29.04
C ASP A 144 -1.42 3.85 29.93
N PHE A 145 -0.18 4.26 29.70
CA PHE A 145 1.03 3.81 30.41
C PHE A 145 1.59 4.87 31.36
N ALA A 146 1.23 6.14 31.17
CA ALA A 146 1.68 7.27 31.98
C ALA A 146 0.48 8.12 32.41
N PRO A 147 -0.19 7.81 33.53
CA PRO A 147 -1.45 8.46 33.94
C PRO A 147 -1.40 9.98 34.07
N ASN A 148 -0.22 10.53 34.42
CA ASN A 148 -0.01 11.99 34.56
C ASN A 148 0.42 12.67 33.26
N TRP A 149 0.47 11.96 32.14
CA TRP A 149 0.86 12.50 30.85
C TRP A 149 -0.26 13.39 30.27
N ILE A 150 0.12 14.56 29.77
CA ILE A 150 -0.78 15.55 29.17
C ILE A 150 -0.42 15.72 27.70
N GLU A 151 -1.38 15.46 26.82
CA GLU A 151 -1.22 15.59 25.37
C GLU A 151 -0.82 17.02 24.98
N GLY A 152 0.20 17.13 24.12
CA GLY A 152 0.72 18.41 23.64
C GLY A 152 1.65 19.15 24.61
N SER A 153 1.80 18.67 25.85
CA SER A 153 2.69 19.27 26.87
C SER A 153 3.83 18.35 27.26
N ASN A 154 3.57 17.07 27.39
CA ASN A 154 4.59 16.08 27.77
C ASN A 154 5.03 15.25 26.56
N PRO A 155 6.31 14.87 26.48
CA PRO A 155 6.78 13.94 25.45
C PRO A 155 6.02 12.60 25.52
N TYR A 156 5.75 12.04 24.33
CA TYR A 156 5.26 10.67 24.21
C TYR A 156 6.35 9.68 24.64
N ILE A 157 6.00 8.45 24.97
CA ILE A 157 6.96 7.35 25.07
C ILE A 157 7.51 7.11 23.66
N GLN A 158 8.85 7.14 23.52
CA GLN A 158 9.56 7.12 22.24
C GLN A 158 10.47 5.90 22.15
N PHE A 159 10.54 5.33 20.95
CA PHE A 159 11.44 4.25 20.55
C PHE A 159 12.29 4.74 19.37
N ASN A 160 13.31 5.54 19.65
CA ASN A 160 14.15 6.16 18.62
C ASN A 160 14.96 5.15 17.80
N ASN A 161 15.31 4.02 18.39
CA ASN A 161 16.09 2.95 17.76
C ASN A 161 15.22 1.87 17.09
N LEU A 162 13.90 1.94 17.26
CA LEU A 162 12.98 1.03 16.59
C LEU A 162 12.94 1.35 15.11
N PHE A 163 13.16 0.35 14.26
CA PHE A 163 13.01 0.51 12.84
C PHE A 163 12.26 -0.64 12.18
N SER A 164 11.64 -0.34 11.06
CA SER A 164 11.11 -1.31 10.12
C SER A 164 11.79 -1.19 8.76
N LYS A 165 12.08 -2.33 8.12
CA LYS A 165 12.55 -2.40 6.73
C LYS A 165 11.65 -3.36 5.96
N VAL A 166 11.31 -2.98 4.73
CA VAL A 166 10.50 -3.80 3.83
C VAL A 166 11.23 -3.92 2.49
N TYR A 167 11.42 -5.16 2.05
CA TYR A 167 11.85 -5.50 0.69
C TYR A 167 10.66 -6.16 0.01
N GLY A 168 9.96 -5.41 -0.81
CA GLY A 168 8.71 -5.84 -1.40
C GLY A 168 8.83 -6.03 -2.91
N MET A 169 8.06 -6.98 -3.41
CA MET A 169 7.87 -7.23 -4.83
C MET A 169 6.40 -7.50 -5.11
N SER A 170 5.96 -7.15 -6.31
CA SER A 170 4.62 -7.47 -6.78
C SER A 170 4.62 -7.80 -8.27
N THR A 171 3.85 -8.82 -8.63
CA THR A 171 3.61 -9.19 -10.02
C THR A 171 2.12 -9.16 -10.26
N SER A 172 1.69 -8.34 -11.22
CA SER A 172 0.27 -8.14 -11.53
C SER A 172 -0.01 -8.40 -13.00
N TYR A 173 -1.19 -8.94 -13.30
CA TYR A 173 -1.67 -9.16 -14.65
C TYR A 173 -3.03 -8.50 -14.87
N VAL A 174 -3.12 -7.68 -15.92
CA VAL A 174 -4.34 -6.96 -16.33
C VAL A 174 -5.11 -7.80 -17.35
N PHE A 175 -6.32 -8.28 -17.00
CA PHE A 175 -7.05 -9.21 -17.86
C PHE A 175 -7.72 -8.53 -19.06
N ASN A 176 -8.23 -7.30 -18.90
CA ASN A 176 -8.87 -6.59 -20.01
C ASN A 176 -7.86 -5.72 -20.78
N PRO A 177 -7.59 -5.98 -22.07
CA PRO A 177 -6.64 -5.19 -22.86
C PRO A 177 -7.12 -3.76 -23.16
N ASN A 178 -8.42 -3.47 -22.98
CA ASN A 178 -9.02 -2.14 -23.17
C ASN A 178 -9.05 -1.31 -21.90
N PHE A 179 -8.49 -1.84 -20.80
CA PHE A 179 -8.36 -1.17 -19.53
C PHE A 179 -6.92 -0.73 -19.28
N SER A 180 -6.73 0.56 -19.02
CA SER A 180 -5.42 1.10 -18.67
C SER A 180 -5.23 1.16 -17.16
N TYR A 181 -4.52 0.20 -16.60
CA TYR A 181 -4.02 0.26 -15.23
C TYR A 181 -3.00 1.38 -15.05
N ARG A 182 -2.24 1.68 -16.10
CA ARG A 182 -1.24 2.76 -16.16
C ARG A 182 -1.87 4.16 -16.06
N ASN A 183 -3.12 4.32 -16.49
CA ASN A 183 -3.86 5.58 -16.30
C ASN A 183 -4.08 5.91 -14.82
N ILE A 184 -4.30 4.88 -13.97
CA ILE A 184 -4.61 5.07 -12.55
C ILE A 184 -3.33 5.26 -11.72
N VAL A 185 -2.31 4.40 -11.95
CA VAL A 185 -1.16 4.30 -11.04
C VAL A 185 0.02 5.17 -11.47
N TYR A 186 0.19 5.39 -12.78
CA TYR A 186 1.39 6.05 -13.34
C TYR A 186 1.09 7.25 -14.20
N GLN A 187 -0.16 7.35 -14.68
CA GLN A 187 -0.65 8.43 -15.54
C GLN A 187 0.18 8.61 -16.83
N ASN A 188 0.83 7.53 -17.32
CA ASN A 188 1.55 7.51 -18.60
C ASN A 188 0.72 6.93 -19.75
N GLU A 189 -0.56 6.66 -19.50
CA GLU A 189 -1.60 6.39 -20.48
C GLU A 189 -2.84 7.22 -20.14
N TRP A 190 -3.75 7.36 -21.12
CA TRP A 190 -5.05 7.97 -20.92
C TRP A 190 -6.16 7.01 -21.34
N GLN A 191 -7.09 6.71 -20.44
CA GLN A 191 -8.27 5.92 -20.72
C GLN A 191 -9.33 6.79 -21.41
N LYS A 192 -9.61 6.58 -22.69
CA LYS A 192 -10.59 7.38 -23.46
C LYS A 192 -12.02 6.89 -23.30
N ILE A 193 -12.23 5.62 -23.05
CA ILE A 193 -13.53 4.96 -22.95
C ILE A 193 -13.62 4.31 -21.57
N SER A 194 -14.73 4.54 -20.87
CA SER A 194 -14.97 3.93 -19.56
C SER A 194 -14.83 2.41 -19.65
N SER A 195 -14.03 1.83 -18.79
CA SER A 195 -13.68 0.41 -18.83
C SER A 195 -13.28 -0.10 -17.45
N GLY A 196 -13.37 -1.40 -17.26
CA GLY A 196 -12.90 -2.07 -16.05
C GLY A 196 -12.13 -3.33 -16.36
N SER A 197 -11.36 -3.81 -15.38
CA SER A 197 -10.60 -5.05 -15.46
C SER A 197 -10.50 -5.75 -14.12
N LEU A 198 -10.53 -7.06 -14.15
CA LEU A 198 -9.92 -7.86 -13.11
C LEU A 198 -8.40 -7.71 -13.25
N ILE A 199 -7.70 -7.58 -12.11
CA ILE A 199 -6.24 -7.61 -12.00
C ILE A 199 -5.89 -8.67 -10.98
N GLY A 200 -5.15 -9.69 -11.38
CA GLY A 200 -4.58 -10.68 -10.47
C GLY A 200 -3.19 -10.23 -10.05
N SER A 201 -2.98 -10.09 -8.75
CA SER A 201 -1.68 -9.67 -8.20
C SER A 201 -1.16 -10.70 -7.21
N LEU A 202 0.14 -10.98 -7.30
CA LEU A 202 0.91 -11.71 -6.31
C LEU A 202 1.87 -10.72 -5.65
N TYR A 203 1.75 -10.59 -4.33
CA TYR A 203 2.66 -9.80 -3.49
C TYR A 203 3.53 -10.74 -2.70
N TYR A 204 4.82 -10.42 -2.60
CA TYR A 204 5.78 -11.13 -1.77
C TYR A 204 6.77 -10.12 -1.21
N ASP A 205 6.89 -10.12 0.11
CA ASP A 205 7.70 -9.14 0.81
C ASP A 205 8.43 -9.77 2.01
N TYR A 206 9.65 -9.32 2.22
CA TYR A 206 10.46 -9.63 3.38
C TYR A 206 10.57 -8.40 4.26
N ASN A 207 10.20 -8.56 5.53
CA ASN A 207 10.12 -7.49 6.50
C ASN A 207 11.04 -7.76 7.67
N ILE A 208 11.64 -6.71 8.20
CA ILE A 208 12.43 -6.72 9.43
C ILE A 208 11.87 -5.63 10.31
N PHE A 209 11.45 -5.99 11.50
CA PHE A 209 11.07 -5.10 12.57
C PHE A 209 12.06 -5.32 13.72
N ASP A 210 12.77 -4.30 14.14
CA ASP A 210 13.91 -4.43 15.04
C ASP A 210 13.92 -3.28 16.04
N LEU A 211 13.82 -3.61 17.33
CA LEU A 211 14.08 -2.71 18.43
C LEU A 211 15.51 -2.94 18.89
N ASN A 212 16.40 -2.09 18.44
CA ASN A 212 17.82 -2.15 18.76
C ASN A 212 18.10 -1.32 20.01
N GLU A 213 17.98 -1.93 21.19
CA GLU A 213 18.36 -1.36 22.48
C GLU A 213 19.61 -2.05 23.04
N VAL A 214 20.31 -1.36 23.95
CA VAL A 214 21.48 -1.92 24.63
C VAL A 214 21.01 -3.10 25.47
N ASP A 215 21.65 -4.26 25.27
CA ASP A 215 21.41 -5.52 26.01
C ASP A 215 20.03 -6.19 25.80
N VAL A 216 19.14 -5.64 24.97
CA VAL A 216 17.84 -6.24 24.67
C VAL A 216 17.66 -6.42 23.18
N ILE A 217 17.51 -7.67 22.77
CA ILE A 217 17.17 -8.02 21.38
C ILE A 217 15.67 -8.27 21.32
N ASN A 218 14.99 -7.51 20.47
CA ASN A 218 13.60 -7.76 20.12
C ASN A 218 13.45 -7.50 18.62
N ARG A 219 13.53 -8.59 17.84
CA ARG A 219 13.56 -8.54 16.39
C ARG A 219 12.58 -9.56 15.82
N GLU A 220 11.71 -9.08 14.93
CA GLU A 220 10.87 -9.92 14.10
C GLU A 220 11.29 -9.83 12.65
N LYS A 221 11.47 -10.96 12.00
CA LYS A 221 11.72 -11.09 10.57
C LYS A 221 10.61 -11.94 9.99
N PHE A 222 9.92 -11.44 8.96
CA PHE A 222 8.86 -12.22 8.36
C PHE A 222 8.80 -12.08 6.84
N PHE A 223 8.41 -13.17 6.20
CA PHE A 223 8.17 -13.25 4.78
C PHE A 223 6.69 -13.44 4.52
N ASN A 224 6.10 -12.56 3.72
CA ASN A 224 4.71 -12.65 3.31
C ASN A 224 4.61 -13.08 1.84
N VAL A 225 3.64 -13.95 1.55
CA VAL A 225 3.18 -14.21 0.18
C VAL A 225 1.67 -14.03 0.16
N ARG A 226 1.16 -13.23 -0.77
CA ARG A 226 -0.26 -12.85 -0.79
C ARG A 226 -0.80 -12.79 -2.21
N LEU A 227 -1.91 -13.50 -2.45
CA LEU A 227 -2.67 -13.41 -3.68
C LEU A 227 -3.80 -12.39 -3.50
N ALA A 228 -3.90 -11.45 -4.43
CA ALA A 228 -4.86 -10.34 -4.38
C ALA A 228 -5.54 -10.15 -5.73
N PRO A 229 -6.68 -10.80 -5.98
CA PRO A 229 -7.56 -10.42 -7.07
C PRO A 229 -8.19 -9.06 -6.76
N ALA A 230 -8.11 -8.14 -7.72
CA ALA A 230 -8.70 -6.82 -7.57
C ALA A 230 -9.56 -6.49 -8.79
N TYR A 231 -10.68 -5.82 -8.59
CA TYR A 231 -11.44 -5.28 -9.70
C TYR A 231 -11.31 -3.77 -9.71
N TYR A 232 -10.94 -3.23 -10.86
CA TYR A 232 -10.82 -1.81 -11.13
C TYR A 232 -11.82 -1.39 -12.18
N TYR A 233 -12.41 -0.22 -12.01
CA TYR A 233 -13.22 0.41 -13.04
C TYR A 233 -12.89 1.90 -13.14
N THR A 234 -12.73 2.39 -14.37
CA THR A 234 -12.49 3.80 -14.68
C THR A 234 -13.65 4.36 -15.47
N PHE A 235 -14.30 5.36 -14.90
CA PHE A 235 -15.29 6.21 -15.55
C PHE A 235 -14.56 7.39 -16.19
N VAL A 236 -14.71 7.56 -17.49
CA VAL A 236 -14.29 8.77 -18.19
C VAL A 236 -15.43 9.77 -18.07
N LEU A 237 -15.19 10.88 -17.37
CA LEU A 237 -16.23 11.86 -17.05
C LEU A 237 -16.36 12.92 -18.14
N HIS A 238 -15.23 13.39 -18.67
CA HIS A 238 -15.10 14.38 -19.71
C HIS A 238 -13.70 14.27 -20.31
N ASP A 239 -13.40 15.00 -21.40
CA ASP A 239 -12.21 14.88 -22.26
C ASP A 239 -10.88 14.54 -21.57
N ASN A 240 -10.65 15.02 -20.35
CA ASN A 240 -9.41 14.79 -19.61
C ASN A 240 -9.63 14.37 -18.13
N TRP A 241 -10.88 14.21 -17.70
CA TRP A 241 -11.22 13.84 -16.34
C TRP A 241 -11.66 12.39 -16.23
N PHE A 242 -11.22 11.72 -15.19
CA PHE A 242 -11.64 10.35 -14.86
C PHE A 242 -11.88 10.17 -13.38
N LEU A 243 -12.75 9.24 -13.07
CA LEU A 243 -12.99 8.70 -11.74
C LEU A 243 -12.74 7.19 -11.80
N SER A 244 -11.82 6.69 -11.00
CA SER A 244 -11.60 5.24 -10.89
C SER A 244 -11.91 4.75 -9.49
N ALA A 245 -12.45 3.55 -9.40
CA ALA A 245 -12.66 2.86 -8.14
C ALA A 245 -12.11 1.44 -8.22
N ASN A 246 -11.67 0.92 -7.07
CA ASN A 246 -11.22 -0.48 -6.98
C ASN A 246 -11.51 -1.10 -5.64
N LEU A 247 -11.61 -2.44 -5.66
CA LEU A 247 -11.70 -3.29 -4.48
C LEU A 247 -10.76 -4.49 -4.67
N SER A 248 -9.98 -4.79 -3.63
CA SER A 248 -8.94 -5.82 -3.66
C SER A 248 -8.95 -6.63 -2.37
N PRO A 249 -9.74 -7.71 -2.28
CA PRO A 249 -9.55 -8.71 -1.25
C PRO A 249 -8.24 -9.47 -1.48
N SER A 250 -7.58 -9.90 -0.41
CA SER A 250 -6.40 -10.75 -0.53
C SER A 250 -6.28 -11.77 0.60
N LEU A 251 -5.62 -12.87 0.28
CA LEU A 251 -5.30 -13.95 1.20
C LEU A 251 -3.84 -14.33 1.05
N GLY A 252 -3.16 -14.63 2.14
CA GLY A 252 -1.76 -14.98 2.12
C GLY A 252 -1.30 -15.76 3.33
N LEU A 253 0.01 -16.01 3.33
CA LEU A 253 0.74 -16.64 4.41
C LEU A 253 1.85 -15.70 4.85
N ARG A 254 2.07 -15.65 6.16
CA ARG A 254 3.22 -15.01 6.81
C ARG A 254 4.03 -16.08 7.50
N PHE A 255 5.32 -16.10 7.21
CA PHE A 255 6.32 -16.91 7.90
C PHE A 255 7.15 -15.96 8.76
N SER A 256 7.01 -16.07 10.08
CA SER A 256 7.64 -15.15 11.04
C SER A 256 8.70 -15.89 11.86
N LYS A 257 9.80 -15.21 12.13
CA LYS A 257 10.82 -15.57 13.10
C LYS A 257 11.00 -14.41 14.07
N THR A 258 10.69 -14.63 15.33
CA THR A 258 10.89 -13.67 16.42
C THR A 258 12.10 -14.07 17.25
N GLU A 259 12.97 -13.12 17.53
CA GLU A 259 14.15 -13.25 18.38
C GLU A 259 13.96 -12.26 19.54
N SER A 260 13.84 -12.74 20.78
CA SER A 260 13.64 -11.91 21.96
C SER A 260 14.53 -12.36 23.12
N GLY A 261 15.00 -11.41 23.94
CA GLY A 261 15.83 -11.67 25.10
C GLY A 261 17.11 -10.87 25.14
N VAL A 262 18.10 -11.38 25.87
CA VAL A 262 19.47 -10.86 25.95
C VAL A 262 20.42 -11.77 25.17
N GLU A 263 21.58 -11.24 24.74
CA GLU A 263 22.50 -11.94 23.83
C GLU A 263 22.86 -13.37 24.32
N ASP A 264 23.04 -13.56 25.63
CA ASP A 264 23.36 -14.85 26.25
C ASP A 264 22.16 -15.77 26.47
N ASN A 265 20.90 -15.25 26.35
CA ASN A 265 19.67 -16.02 26.58
C ASN A 265 18.60 -15.54 25.57
N LEU A 266 18.77 -15.92 24.32
CA LEU A 266 17.90 -15.55 23.23
C LEU A 266 16.80 -16.61 23.00
N GLU A 267 15.56 -16.22 23.14
CA GLU A 267 14.41 -17.03 22.73
C GLU A 267 14.14 -16.84 21.25
N ILE A 268 13.96 -17.94 20.53
CA ILE A 268 13.66 -17.94 19.10
C ILE A 268 12.35 -18.66 18.88
N GLU A 269 11.40 -17.94 18.31
CA GLU A 269 10.08 -18.45 17.95
C GLU A 269 9.86 -18.38 16.42
N ASN A 270 9.33 -19.47 15.85
CA ASN A 270 8.99 -19.52 14.42
C ASN A 270 7.51 -19.85 14.26
N ASN A 271 6.79 -18.97 13.55
CA ASN A 271 5.35 -19.07 13.40
C ASN A 271 4.92 -18.93 11.94
N THR A 272 3.76 -19.50 11.61
CA THR A 272 3.14 -19.33 10.29
C THR A 272 1.69 -18.89 10.48
N TYR A 273 1.34 -17.76 9.89
CA TYR A 273 0.02 -17.14 10.01
C TYR A 273 -0.69 -17.03 8.68
N ILE A 274 -2.00 -17.21 8.69
CA ILE A 274 -2.85 -16.86 7.55
C ILE A 274 -3.17 -15.36 7.64
N THR A 275 -2.78 -14.61 6.63
CA THR A 275 -3.05 -13.18 6.52
C THR A 275 -4.22 -12.91 5.59
N ARG A 276 -5.06 -11.96 5.98
CA ARG A 276 -6.19 -11.49 5.18
C ARG A 276 -6.10 -9.98 5.06
N ARG A 277 -6.38 -9.46 3.88
CA ARG A 277 -6.45 -8.02 3.67
C ARG A 277 -7.63 -7.68 2.78
N LEU A 278 -8.31 -6.59 3.10
CA LEU A 278 -9.24 -5.92 2.20
C LEU A 278 -8.69 -4.54 1.90
N GLY A 279 -8.41 -4.27 0.64
CA GLY A 279 -7.97 -2.96 0.18
C GLY A 279 -8.91 -2.40 -0.87
N GLY A 280 -8.85 -1.09 -1.06
CA GLY A 280 -9.63 -0.42 -2.08
C GLY A 280 -9.36 1.07 -2.13
N GLY A 281 -9.96 1.74 -3.10
CA GLY A 281 -9.78 3.17 -3.23
C GLY A 281 -10.57 3.81 -4.35
N ILE A 282 -10.54 5.13 -4.34
CA ILE A 282 -11.12 6.00 -5.36
C ILE A 282 -10.03 6.96 -5.82
N ASN A 283 -9.91 7.14 -7.13
CA ASN A 283 -9.00 8.07 -7.75
C ASN A 283 -9.77 9.02 -8.65
N LEU A 284 -9.70 10.32 -8.38
CA LEU A 284 -10.17 11.39 -9.25
C LEU A 284 -8.97 12.06 -9.89
N GLY A 285 -8.87 12.06 -11.20
CA GLY A 285 -7.71 12.57 -11.88
C GLY A 285 -8.02 13.36 -13.13
N TYR A 286 -7.10 14.26 -13.47
CA TYR A 286 -7.03 15.00 -14.71
C TYR A 286 -5.77 14.60 -15.47
N SER A 287 -5.90 14.32 -16.77
CA SER A 287 -4.78 13.88 -17.61
C SER A 287 -4.89 14.50 -19.00
N SER A 288 -4.08 15.52 -19.28
CA SER A 288 -3.93 16.13 -20.60
C SER A 288 -2.63 15.66 -21.28
N LYS A 289 -2.32 16.19 -22.43
CA LYS A 289 -1.05 15.88 -23.14
C LYS A 289 0.21 16.21 -22.30
N ARG A 290 0.15 17.23 -21.45
CA ARG A 290 1.32 17.75 -20.71
C ARG A 290 1.13 17.69 -19.20
N ILE A 291 -0.05 17.97 -18.69
CA ILE A 291 -0.31 18.15 -17.26
C ILE A 291 -1.16 17.02 -16.74
N ILE A 292 -0.79 16.51 -15.59
CA ILE A 292 -1.52 15.48 -14.83
C ILE A 292 -1.60 15.90 -13.37
N TYR A 293 -2.77 15.74 -12.77
CA TYR A 293 -2.96 15.91 -11.33
C TYR A 293 -4.20 15.14 -10.85
N GLY A 294 -4.27 14.91 -9.57
CA GLY A 294 -5.44 14.25 -9.00
C GLY A 294 -5.30 13.94 -7.52
N LEU A 295 -6.34 13.30 -7.03
CA LEU A 295 -6.51 12.85 -5.65
C LEU A 295 -6.80 11.36 -5.66
N ASN A 296 -6.09 10.60 -4.84
CA ASN A 296 -6.41 9.22 -4.52
C ASN A 296 -6.78 9.13 -3.04
N ILE A 297 -7.87 8.44 -2.74
CA ILE A 297 -8.27 8.07 -1.38
C ILE A 297 -8.26 6.54 -1.33
N SER A 298 -7.51 5.96 -0.41
CA SER A 298 -7.35 4.52 -0.27
C SER A 298 -7.58 4.07 1.15
N PHE A 299 -8.03 2.84 1.29
CA PHE A 299 -8.12 2.15 2.56
C PHE A 299 -7.51 0.75 2.45
N SER A 300 -7.00 0.26 3.55
CA SER A 300 -6.66 -1.15 3.72
C SER A 300 -6.95 -1.57 5.17
N ALA A 301 -7.45 -2.79 5.31
CA ALA A 301 -7.64 -3.45 6.59
C ALA A 301 -6.94 -4.81 6.52
N ASP A 302 -6.04 -5.05 7.46
CA ASP A 302 -5.22 -6.25 7.54
C ASP A 302 -5.55 -7.03 8.80
N TRP A 303 -5.72 -8.34 8.69
CA TRP A 303 -6.00 -9.24 9.82
C TRP A 303 -5.10 -10.46 9.78
N TYR A 304 -4.47 -10.76 10.90
CA TYR A 304 -3.91 -12.07 11.19
C TYR A 304 -3.90 -12.28 12.70
N ASN A 305 -3.99 -13.53 13.13
CA ASN A 305 -3.98 -13.91 14.54
C ASN A 305 -2.67 -14.59 14.87
N GLU A 306 -2.06 -14.17 15.95
CA GLU A 306 -0.90 -14.80 16.57
C GLU A 306 -1.41 -15.63 17.75
N ASP A 307 -1.39 -16.95 17.66
CA ASP A 307 -1.62 -18.00 18.68
C ASP A 307 -2.62 -17.66 19.81
N ASN A 308 -3.72 -16.96 19.50
CA ASN A 308 -4.71 -16.49 20.46
C ASN A 308 -4.22 -15.49 21.53
N VAL A 309 -2.91 -15.20 21.60
CA VAL A 309 -2.30 -14.31 22.60
C VAL A 309 -2.26 -12.88 22.11
N SER A 310 -1.88 -12.67 20.86
CA SER A 310 -1.80 -11.34 20.26
C SER A 310 -2.55 -11.23 18.93
N THR A 311 -2.94 -10.03 18.58
CA THR A 311 -3.54 -9.72 17.28
C THR A 311 -2.91 -8.44 16.75
N THR A 312 -2.35 -8.50 15.56
CA THR A 312 -1.90 -7.30 14.86
C THR A 312 -2.94 -6.90 13.84
N GLU A 313 -3.47 -5.71 13.98
CA GLU A 313 -4.40 -5.09 13.06
C GLU A 313 -3.76 -3.81 12.51
N ASN A 314 -3.83 -3.60 11.22
CA ASN A 314 -3.31 -2.40 10.60
C ASN A 314 -4.33 -1.84 9.62
N ASP A 315 -5.30 -1.11 10.16
CA ASP A 315 -6.29 -0.40 9.36
C ASP A 315 -5.73 0.96 8.95
N GLN A 316 -5.66 1.18 7.67
CA GLN A 316 -5.15 2.41 7.09
C GLN A 316 -6.20 3.08 6.21
N PHE A 317 -6.36 4.37 6.42
CA PHE A 317 -7.08 5.24 5.51
C PHE A 317 -6.16 6.40 5.17
N TYR A 318 -5.86 6.59 3.91
CA TYR A 318 -4.92 7.63 3.49
C TYR A 318 -5.34 8.30 2.18
N GLY A 319 -4.94 9.56 2.09
CA GLY A 319 -5.09 10.38 0.89
C GLY A 319 -3.73 10.63 0.23
N LEU A 320 -3.74 10.71 -1.09
CA LEU A 320 -2.58 11.04 -1.91
C LEU A 320 -2.99 12.09 -2.93
N LEU A 321 -2.28 13.22 -2.92
CA LEU A 321 -2.35 14.23 -3.98
C LEU A 321 -1.16 14.07 -4.89
N TYR A 322 -1.38 14.15 -6.20
CA TYR A 322 -0.29 14.11 -7.17
C TYR A 322 -0.41 15.23 -8.19
N PHE A 323 0.76 15.70 -8.61
CA PHE A 323 0.93 16.62 -9.72
C PHE A 323 2.12 16.18 -10.57
N GLY A 324 1.99 16.26 -11.89
CA GLY A 324 3.07 15.89 -12.78
C GLY A 324 3.00 16.57 -14.13
N TYR A 325 4.14 16.50 -14.83
CA TYR A 325 4.30 17.08 -16.15
C TYR A 325 4.99 16.08 -17.09
N ARG A 326 4.53 16.07 -18.36
CA ARG A 326 5.06 15.24 -19.44
C ARG A 326 5.97 16.07 -20.34
N PHE A 327 7.22 15.68 -20.41
CA PHE A 327 8.25 16.28 -21.25
C PHE A 327 8.50 15.44 -22.49
N ASP A 328 8.89 16.09 -23.58
CA ASP A 328 9.46 15.38 -24.72
C ASP A 328 10.88 14.91 -24.34
N PRO A 329 11.26 13.64 -24.62
CA PRO A 329 12.56 13.14 -24.25
C PRO A 329 13.68 13.85 -25.06
N PRO A 330 14.88 14.04 -24.48
CA PRO A 330 16.05 14.46 -25.21
C PRO A 330 16.35 13.48 -26.35
N LYS A 331 16.80 13.97 -27.51
CA LYS A 331 17.09 13.13 -28.69
C LYS A 331 18.03 11.97 -28.39
N ALA A 332 19.02 12.18 -27.52
CA ALA A 332 19.96 11.12 -27.13
C ALA A 332 19.25 9.95 -26.43
N LEU A 333 18.31 10.24 -25.53
CA LEU A 333 17.53 9.24 -24.81
C LEU A 333 16.50 8.55 -25.74
N ASP A 334 15.81 9.34 -26.57
CA ASP A 334 14.82 8.80 -27.53
C ASP A 334 15.49 7.82 -28.53
N LYS A 335 16.71 8.08 -28.99
CA LYS A 335 17.47 7.17 -29.84
C LYS A 335 17.79 5.81 -29.20
N ILE A 336 17.99 5.76 -27.88
CA ILE A 336 18.27 4.50 -27.17
C ILE A 336 17.04 3.60 -27.22
N PHE A 337 15.85 4.15 -27.00
CA PHE A 337 14.61 3.38 -26.95
C PHE A 337 13.94 3.22 -28.33
N HIS A 338 14.18 4.15 -29.26
CA HIS A 338 13.58 4.19 -30.61
C HIS A 338 14.65 4.38 -31.70
N PRO A 339 15.63 3.45 -31.85
CA PRO A 339 16.72 3.60 -32.82
C PRO A 339 16.23 3.71 -34.28
N ASN A 340 15.09 3.12 -34.59
CA ASN A 340 14.49 3.11 -35.94
C ASN A 340 13.70 4.41 -36.28
N LYS A 341 13.60 5.35 -35.35
CA LYS A 341 12.90 6.64 -35.57
C LYS A 341 13.81 7.71 -36.21
N TYR A 342 15.10 7.47 -36.16
CA TYR A 342 16.17 8.35 -36.59
C TYR A 342 17.05 7.66 -37.66
#